data_433f778207aea8cb1ab7025af784d9ee
#
_entry.id   433f778207aea8cb1ab7025af784d9ee
#
_cell.length_a   1.000
_cell.length_b   1.000
_cell.length_c   1.000
_cell.angle_alpha   90.00
_cell.angle_beta   90.00
_cell.angle_gamma   90.00
#
_symmetry.space_group_name_H-M   'P 1'
#
loop_
_entity.id
_entity.type
_entity.pdbx_description
1 polymer ?
#
loop_
_entity_poly.entity_id
_entity_poly.type
_entity_poly.pdbx_seq_one_letter_code
_entity_poly.pdbx_strand_id
1 'polypeptide(L)'
;LAAYWIVQIVFSFLLSFVMMIIKAKELAPILFTEQESMTEMEFQTVMDTVNQIAGEFYVQYQLECATASALCLILVMGVMFWQDRKREAAGQAEPAGQGAPIGRVAMTGRMEPARAVPISKYMLLLGLGVSFCLAANCLVGMTELAFADEAYQEAAAVLYGPSFPMQVLCSGLIIPLSEELFYRGLVFKRFRERIGFLGAAFISSFVFSTSHGNVVQALYTIGLGMLLSYAYEKYGSFKAPLFLHVVANMTSLICTRTGAFDWLMKNKPWMAVLAVAGTFVGTTMYVMIQKTGEEKADKPAKE
;
A
#
# COMPACT_ATOMS: atom_id res chain seq x y z
N LEU A 1 -0.73 6.22 14.40
CA LEU A 1 -0.10 4.89 14.32
C LEU A 1 -0.82 3.89 15.23
N ALA A 2 -0.92 4.15 16.55
CA ALA A 2 -1.54 3.22 17.49
C ALA A 2 -2.98 2.84 17.08
N ALA A 3 -3.82 3.80 16.72
CA ALA A 3 -5.21 3.52 16.30
C ALA A 3 -5.28 2.61 15.05
N TYR A 4 -4.37 2.78 14.09
CA TYR A 4 -4.28 1.92 12.91
C TYR A 4 -4.02 0.46 13.31
N TRP A 5 -2.98 0.23 14.13
CA TRP A 5 -2.64 -1.12 14.60
C TRP A 5 -3.71 -1.73 15.50
N ILE A 6 -4.35 -0.93 16.36
CA ILE A 6 -5.46 -1.40 17.21
C ILE A 6 -6.61 -1.90 16.34
N VAL A 7 -7.01 -1.15 15.29
CA VAL A 7 -8.09 -1.58 14.39
C VAL A 7 -7.71 -2.90 13.70
N GLN A 8 -6.49 -3.03 13.17
CA GLN A 8 -6.02 -4.26 12.53
C GLN A 8 -6.04 -5.45 13.50
N ILE A 9 -5.54 -5.28 14.71
CA ILE A 9 -5.53 -6.32 15.75
C ILE A 9 -6.97 -6.74 16.10
N VAL A 10 -7.88 -5.78 16.33
CA VAL A 10 -9.28 -6.07 16.65
C VAL A 10 -9.95 -6.87 15.52
N PHE A 11 -9.73 -6.49 14.25
CA PHE A 11 -10.29 -7.25 13.13
C PHE A 11 -9.68 -8.64 12.99
N SER A 12 -8.39 -8.83 13.27
CA SER A 12 -7.75 -10.15 13.29
C SER A 12 -8.36 -11.05 14.39
N PHE A 13 -8.60 -10.52 15.60
CA PHE A 13 -9.28 -11.26 16.65
C PHE A 13 -10.73 -11.59 16.28
N LEU A 14 -11.47 -10.65 15.67
CA LEU A 14 -12.83 -10.90 15.20
C LEU A 14 -12.86 -12.00 14.13
N LEU A 15 -11.89 -12.01 13.18
CA LEU A 15 -11.77 -13.07 12.20
C LEU A 15 -11.54 -14.42 12.85
N SER A 16 -10.61 -14.50 13.81
CA SER A 16 -10.33 -15.74 14.55
C SER A 16 -11.56 -16.23 15.32
N PHE A 17 -12.31 -15.32 15.94
CA PHE A 17 -13.55 -15.65 16.64
C PHE A 17 -14.64 -16.14 15.69
N VAL A 18 -14.81 -15.48 14.54
CA VAL A 18 -15.77 -15.90 13.50
C VAL A 18 -15.37 -17.27 12.95
N MET A 19 -14.07 -17.52 12.71
CA MET A 19 -13.54 -18.82 12.31
C MET A 19 -13.94 -19.92 13.31
N MET A 20 -13.74 -19.67 14.60
CA MET A 20 -14.08 -20.61 15.65
C MET A 20 -15.58 -20.97 15.62
N ILE A 21 -16.46 -20.00 15.39
CA ILE A 21 -17.92 -20.23 15.31
C ILE A 21 -18.27 -21.03 14.04
N ILE A 22 -17.76 -20.62 12.87
CA ILE A 22 -18.09 -21.26 11.60
C ILE A 22 -17.56 -22.69 11.55
N LYS A 23 -16.35 -22.90 12.04
CA LYS A 23 -15.67 -24.20 12.05
C LYS A 23 -15.93 -25.02 13.31
N ALA A 24 -16.78 -24.56 14.23
CA ALA A 24 -17.06 -25.24 15.49
C ALA A 24 -17.45 -26.71 15.31
N LYS A 25 -18.26 -27.04 14.29
CA LYS A 25 -18.65 -28.43 14.02
C LYS A 25 -17.51 -29.32 13.55
N GLU A 26 -16.53 -28.75 12.86
CA GLU A 26 -15.34 -29.45 12.38
C GLU A 26 -14.28 -29.55 13.47
N LEU A 27 -14.10 -28.50 14.26
CA LEU A 27 -13.08 -28.39 15.29
C LEU A 27 -13.47 -29.09 16.61
N ALA A 28 -14.77 -29.10 16.99
CA ALA A 28 -15.21 -29.64 18.26
C ALA A 28 -14.84 -31.13 18.45
N PRO A 29 -15.05 -32.05 17.49
CA PRO A 29 -14.62 -33.43 17.65
C PRO A 29 -13.10 -33.59 17.83
N ILE A 30 -12.33 -32.66 17.25
CA ILE A 30 -10.87 -32.69 17.29
C ILE A 30 -10.36 -32.13 18.62
N LEU A 31 -10.93 -31.00 19.08
CA LEU A 31 -10.47 -30.29 20.29
C LEU A 31 -10.98 -30.92 21.60
N PHE A 32 -12.14 -31.59 21.57
CA PHE A 32 -12.74 -32.21 22.77
C PHE A 32 -12.55 -33.73 22.87
N THR A 33 -11.70 -34.32 22.04
CA THR A 33 -11.24 -35.69 22.23
C THR A 33 -10.42 -35.77 23.53
N GLU A 34 -10.59 -36.81 24.35
CA GLU A 34 -9.88 -36.97 25.62
C GLU A 34 -8.35 -36.91 25.40
N GLN A 35 -7.76 -35.78 25.75
CA GLN A 35 -6.32 -35.54 25.59
C GLN A 35 -5.44 -36.35 26.52
N GLU A 36 -5.99 -36.84 27.63
CA GLU A 36 -5.23 -37.62 28.66
C GLU A 36 -4.71 -38.98 28.15
N SER A 37 -5.23 -39.48 27.03
CA SER A 37 -4.82 -40.76 26.46
C SER A 37 -4.07 -40.69 25.14
N MET A 38 -3.84 -39.46 24.62
CA MET A 38 -3.18 -39.26 23.32
C MET A 38 -1.67 -39.49 23.41
N THR A 39 -1.13 -40.16 22.43
CA THR A 39 0.31 -40.18 22.17
C THR A 39 0.76 -38.83 21.60
N GLU A 40 2.04 -38.51 21.76
CA GLU A 40 2.63 -37.27 21.19
C GLU A 40 2.39 -37.17 19.67
N MET A 41 2.44 -38.30 18.95
CA MET A 41 2.20 -38.34 17.51
C MET A 41 0.73 -38.03 17.14
N GLU A 42 -0.22 -38.51 17.93
CA GLU A 42 -1.65 -38.22 17.76
C GLU A 42 -1.94 -36.71 18.05
N PHE A 43 -1.33 -36.18 19.10
CA PHE A 43 -1.43 -34.76 19.43
C PHE A 43 -0.89 -33.88 18.30
N GLN A 44 0.27 -34.17 17.74
CA GLN A 44 0.83 -33.43 16.59
C GLN A 44 -0.09 -33.51 15.36
N THR A 45 -0.65 -34.70 15.08
CA THR A 45 -1.61 -34.83 13.96
C THR A 45 -2.86 -33.99 14.15
N VAL A 46 -3.38 -33.91 15.38
CA VAL A 46 -4.51 -33.05 15.74
C VAL A 46 -4.14 -31.58 15.52
N MET A 47 -2.99 -31.14 16.02
CA MET A 47 -2.53 -29.76 15.87
C MET A 47 -2.31 -29.38 14.41
N ASP A 48 -1.75 -30.27 13.60
CA ASP A 48 -1.56 -30.05 12.17
C ASP A 48 -2.91 -29.90 11.45
N THR A 49 -3.90 -30.71 11.80
CA THR A 49 -5.25 -30.62 11.24
C THR A 49 -5.94 -29.29 11.62
N VAL A 50 -5.82 -28.87 12.90
CA VAL A 50 -6.35 -27.59 13.37
C VAL A 50 -5.68 -26.43 12.64
N ASN A 51 -4.36 -26.46 12.50
CA ASN A 51 -3.59 -25.43 11.80
C ASN A 51 -3.94 -25.37 10.31
N GLN A 52 -4.15 -26.51 9.67
CA GLN A 52 -4.61 -26.54 8.27
C GLN A 52 -5.99 -25.90 8.12
N ILE A 53 -6.97 -26.30 8.94
CA ILE A 53 -8.33 -25.72 8.89
C ILE A 53 -8.29 -24.20 9.13
N ALA A 54 -7.49 -23.76 10.12
CA ALA A 54 -7.32 -22.34 10.42
C ALA A 54 -6.64 -21.60 9.28
N GLY A 55 -5.61 -22.17 8.64
CA GLY A 55 -4.91 -21.60 7.49
C GLY A 55 -5.82 -21.43 6.26
N GLU A 56 -6.59 -22.46 5.92
CA GLU A 56 -7.55 -22.41 4.82
C GLU A 56 -8.61 -21.30 5.04
N PHE A 57 -9.16 -21.23 6.25
CA PHE A 57 -10.11 -20.18 6.62
C PHE A 57 -9.49 -18.79 6.56
N TYR A 58 -8.26 -18.64 7.07
CA TYR A 58 -7.52 -17.38 7.04
C TYR A 58 -7.32 -16.89 5.61
N VAL A 59 -6.81 -17.74 4.72
CA VAL A 59 -6.61 -17.41 3.30
C VAL A 59 -7.93 -17.02 2.64
N GLN A 60 -9.03 -17.72 2.96
CA GLN A 60 -10.33 -17.48 2.36
C GLN A 60 -10.96 -16.14 2.75
N TYR A 61 -10.82 -15.70 4.01
CA TYR A 61 -11.57 -14.55 4.54
C TYR A 61 -10.70 -13.36 4.94
N GLN A 62 -9.39 -13.48 4.85
CA GLN A 62 -8.47 -12.40 5.27
C GLN A 62 -8.65 -11.13 4.44
N LEU A 63 -8.92 -11.26 3.14
CA LEU A 63 -9.11 -10.09 2.27
C LEU A 63 -10.37 -9.31 2.65
N GLU A 64 -11.47 -9.99 2.96
CA GLU A 64 -12.71 -9.39 3.44
C GLU A 64 -12.52 -8.68 4.78
N CYS A 65 -11.77 -9.30 5.69
CA CYS A 65 -11.45 -8.68 6.98
C CYS A 65 -10.54 -7.48 6.84
N ALA A 66 -9.50 -7.57 6.01
CA ALA A 66 -8.64 -6.43 5.70
C ALA A 66 -9.45 -5.28 5.08
N THR A 67 -10.41 -5.60 4.21
CA THR A 67 -11.29 -4.61 3.59
C THR A 67 -12.25 -3.99 4.61
N ALA A 68 -12.85 -4.78 5.51
CA ALA A 68 -13.70 -4.25 6.57
C ALA A 68 -12.92 -3.34 7.52
N SER A 69 -11.70 -3.71 7.90
CA SER A 69 -10.82 -2.85 8.69
C SER A 69 -10.46 -1.56 7.94
N ALA A 70 -10.18 -1.65 6.64
CA ALA A 70 -9.89 -0.49 5.79
C ALA A 70 -11.09 0.48 5.71
N LEU A 71 -12.32 -0.03 5.61
CA LEU A 71 -13.52 0.79 5.62
C LEU A 71 -13.69 1.54 6.96
N CYS A 72 -13.47 0.86 8.09
CA CYS A 72 -13.48 1.53 9.40
C CYS A 72 -12.40 2.61 9.49
N LEU A 73 -11.20 2.34 9.00
CA LEU A 73 -10.11 3.31 8.97
C LEU A 73 -10.44 4.50 8.06
N ILE A 74 -11.05 4.28 6.90
CA ILE A 74 -11.49 5.34 6.00
C ILE A 74 -12.47 6.30 6.71
N LEU A 75 -13.41 5.77 7.47
CA LEU A 75 -14.35 6.61 8.22
C LEU A 75 -13.64 7.48 9.25
N VAL A 76 -12.79 6.88 10.08
CA VAL A 76 -12.06 7.60 11.16
C VAL A 76 -11.07 8.61 10.56
N MET A 77 -10.22 8.17 9.65
CA MET A 77 -9.16 9.01 9.08
C MET A 77 -9.71 10.02 8.08
N GLY A 78 -10.79 9.66 7.37
CA GLY A 78 -11.49 10.58 6.48
C GLY A 78 -12.03 11.80 7.23
N VAL A 79 -12.63 11.60 8.42
CA VAL A 79 -13.06 12.70 9.29
C VAL A 79 -11.86 13.55 9.73
N MET A 80 -10.77 12.92 10.18
CA MET A 80 -9.56 13.65 10.59
C MET A 80 -8.96 14.45 9.42
N PHE A 81 -8.84 13.85 8.26
CA PHE A 81 -8.34 14.48 7.05
C PHE A 81 -9.22 15.67 6.62
N TRP A 82 -10.54 15.53 6.69
CA TRP A 82 -11.49 16.59 6.39
C TRP A 82 -11.41 17.75 7.39
N GLN A 83 -11.26 17.45 8.70
CA GLN A 83 -11.06 18.47 9.72
C GLN A 83 -9.75 19.24 9.50
N ASP A 84 -8.67 18.56 9.17
CA ASP A 84 -7.39 19.20 8.85
C ASP A 84 -7.53 20.15 7.64
N ARG A 85 -8.21 19.69 6.58
CA ARG A 85 -8.47 20.52 5.40
C ARG A 85 -9.32 21.75 5.73
N LYS A 86 -10.33 21.62 6.60
CA LYS A 86 -11.11 22.76 7.07
C LYS A 86 -10.26 23.77 7.86
N ARG A 87 -9.40 23.31 8.76
CA ARG A 87 -8.50 24.17 9.53
C ARG A 87 -7.52 24.93 8.62
N GLU A 88 -7.00 24.27 7.62
CA GLU A 88 -6.13 24.89 6.61
C GLU A 88 -6.87 25.97 5.81
N ALA A 89 -8.08 25.70 5.37
CA ALA A 89 -8.91 26.64 4.61
C ALA A 89 -9.34 27.86 5.44
N ALA A 90 -9.53 27.67 6.77
CA ALA A 90 -9.87 28.76 7.69
C ALA A 90 -8.66 29.59 8.13
N GLY A 91 -7.44 29.30 7.67
CA GLY A 91 -6.22 30.01 8.08
C GLY A 91 -5.82 29.74 9.56
N GLN A 92 -6.48 28.78 10.23
CA GLN A 92 -6.26 28.44 11.64
C GLN A 92 -5.17 27.38 11.84
N ALA A 93 -4.52 26.92 10.76
CA ALA A 93 -3.36 26.04 10.88
C ALA A 93 -2.21 26.85 11.44
N GLU A 94 -1.66 26.45 12.59
CA GLU A 94 -0.49 27.10 13.20
C GLU A 94 0.62 27.26 12.16
N PRO A 95 1.19 28.46 12.01
CA PRO A 95 2.35 28.64 11.15
C PRO A 95 3.46 27.76 11.70
N ALA A 96 4.06 26.94 10.85
CA ALA A 96 5.19 26.10 11.20
C ALA A 96 6.26 26.93 11.92
N GLY A 97 6.39 26.69 13.24
CA GLY A 97 7.47 27.10 14.13
C GLY A 97 8.00 28.54 13.99
N GLN A 98 7.42 29.46 14.73
CA GLN A 98 8.16 30.64 15.17
C GLN A 98 9.32 30.17 16.05
N GLY A 99 10.47 29.89 15.46
CA GLY A 99 11.65 29.45 16.22
C GLY A 99 12.73 28.71 15.40
N ALA A 100 12.52 28.45 14.12
CA ALA A 100 13.56 27.86 13.29
C ALA A 100 14.58 28.94 12.83
N PRO A 101 15.89 28.69 12.97
CA PRO A 101 16.92 29.62 12.47
C PRO A 101 16.74 29.88 10.98
N ILE A 102 16.93 31.10 10.56
CA ILE A 102 16.69 31.69 9.22
C ILE A 102 17.27 30.86 8.03
N GLY A 103 18.15 29.90 8.26
CA GLY A 103 18.69 29.02 7.21
C GLY A 103 17.92 27.72 6.93
N ARG A 104 16.88 27.38 7.71
CA ARG A 104 16.10 26.14 7.54
C ARG A 104 14.70 26.30 6.96
N VAL A 105 14.23 27.53 6.80
CA VAL A 105 12.86 27.85 6.33
C VAL A 105 12.60 27.36 4.90
N ALA A 106 13.63 27.26 4.07
CA ALA A 106 13.47 26.77 2.69
C ALA A 106 13.25 25.25 2.56
N MET A 107 13.53 24.46 3.62
CA MET A 107 13.35 23.00 3.59
C MET A 107 12.06 22.51 4.26
N THR A 108 11.43 23.32 5.09
CA THR A 108 10.16 23.04 5.76
C THR A 108 9.09 23.93 5.18
N GLY A 109 8.71 23.71 3.92
CA GLY A 109 7.66 24.47 3.26
C GLY A 109 6.30 23.80 3.47
N ARG A 110 5.28 24.61 3.77
CA ARG A 110 3.88 24.21 3.70
C ARG A 110 3.60 23.72 2.27
N MET A 111 2.95 22.57 2.12
CA MET A 111 2.50 22.12 0.81
C MET A 111 1.61 23.21 0.20
N GLU A 112 1.90 23.64 -1.02
CA GLU A 112 1.06 24.60 -1.70
C GLU A 112 -0.35 24.04 -1.90
N PRO A 113 -1.42 24.86 -1.72
CA PRO A 113 -2.78 24.38 -1.93
C PRO A 113 -2.94 23.86 -3.36
N ALA A 114 -3.69 22.76 -3.47
CA ALA A 114 -3.94 22.08 -4.72
C ALA A 114 -4.48 23.06 -5.80
N ARG A 115 -3.67 23.36 -6.79
CA ARG A 115 -4.15 23.95 -8.04
C ARG A 115 -4.82 22.83 -8.85
N ALA A 116 -5.94 23.15 -9.54
CA ALA A 116 -6.58 22.17 -10.41
C ALA A 116 -5.56 21.66 -11.46
N VAL A 117 -5.16 20.42 -11.31
CA VAL A 117 -4.20 19.76 -12.22
C VAL A 117 -5.01 19.21 -13.40
N PRO A 118 -4.68 19.55 -14.66
CA PRO A 118 -5.36 19.00 -15.82
C PRO A 118 -5.31 17.47 -15.85
N ILE A 119 -6.38 16.83 -16.30
CA ILE A 119 -6.48 15.35 -16.44
C ILE A 119 -5.31 14.78 -17.25
N SER A 120 -4.86 15.49 -18.30
CA SER A 120 -3.70 15.06 -19.10
C SER A 120 -2.44 14.78 -18.28
N LYS A 121 -2.25 15.43 -17.14
CA LYS A 121 -1.11 15.19 -16.26
C LYS A 121 -1.24 13.90 -15.46
N TYR A 122 -2.46 13.38 -15.24
CA TYR A 122 -2.66 12.07 -14.64
C TYR A 122 -2.24 10.92 -15.57
N MET A 123 -2.18 11.15 -16.88
CA MET A 123 -1.62 10.17 -17.83
C MET A 123 -0.14 9.86 -17.56
N LEU A 124 0.62 10.83 -17.04
CA LEU A 124 2.00 10.60 -16.61
C LEU A 124 2.06 9.69 -15.37
N LEU A 125 1.11 9.85 -14.44
CA LEU A 125 0.99 8.96 -13.27
C LEU A 125 0.53 7.57 -13.69
N LEU A 126 -0.35 7.45 -14.69
CA LEU A 126 -0.73 6.16 -15.27
C LEU A 126 0.50 5.44 -15.81
N GLY A 127 1.28 6.10 -16.69
CA GLY A 127 2.52 5.54 -17.25
C GLY A 127 3.54 5.18 -16.16
N LEU A 128 3.68 6.03 -15.14
CA LEU A 128 4.59 5.78 -14.01
C LEU A 128 4.15 4.56 -13.19
N GLY A 129 2.86 4.42 -12.87
CA GLY A 129 2.33 3.31 -12.08
C GLY A 129 2.45 1.97 -12.80
N VAL A 130 2.08 1.92 -14.08
CA VAL A 130 2.22 0.71 -14.91
C VAL A 130 3.69 0.29 -15.03
N SER A 131 4.56 1.23 -15.41
CA SER A 131 5.98 0.93 -15.61
C SER A 131 6.69 0.55 -14.31
N PHE A 132 6.37 1.21 -13.20
CA PHE A 132 6.90 0.83 -11.89
C PHE A 132 6.46 -0.58 -11.49
N CYS A 133 5.17 -0.89 -11.60
CA CYS A 133 4.64 -2.22 -11.27
C CYS A 133 5.34 -3.32 -12.09
N LEU A 134 5.44 -3.15 -13.41
CA LEU A 134 6.09 -4.12 -14.29
C LEU A 134 7.58 -4.27 -13.96
N ALA A 135 8.30 -3.17 -13.80
CA ALA A 135 9.73 -3.21 -13.47
C ALA A 135 9.98 -3.87 -12.12
N ALA A 136 9.22 -3.50 -11.08
CA ALA A 136 9.39 -4.04 -9.73
C ALA A 136 9.11 -5.55 -9.68
N ASN A 137 7.98 -6.01 -10.27
CA ASN A 137 7.66 -7.44 -10.32
C ASN A 137 8.70 -8.23 -11.13
N CYS A 138 9.19 -7.69 -12.25
CA CYS A 138 10.25 -8.35 -13.01
C CYS A 138 11.57 -8.43 -12.22
N LEU A 139 11.97 -7.36 -11.54
CA LEU A 139 13.18 -7.37 -10.70
C LEU A 139 13.08 -8.37 -9.55
N VAL A 140 11.94 -8.39 -8.84
CA VAL A 140 11.69 -9.37 -7.77
C VAL A 140 11.71 -10.80 -8.31
N GLY A 141 11.03 -11.04 -9.45
CA GLY A 141 10.99 -12.37 -10.07
C GLY A 141 12.36 -12.87 -10.56
N MET A 142 13.29 -11.97 -10.88
CA MET A 142 14.66 -12.35 -11.24
C MET A 142 15.51 -12.79 -10.04
N THR A 143 15.15 -12.39 -8.82
CA THR A 143 15.91 -12.69 -7.59
C THR A 143 15.51 -14.01 -6.94
N GLU A 144 14.43 -14.65 -7.39
CA GLU A 144 13.82 -15.84 -6.78
C GLU A 144 13.38 -15.65 -5.31
N LEU A 145 13.51 -14.46 -4.74
CA LEU A 145 13.11 -14.14 -3.36
C LEU A 145 11.63 -14.44 -3.10
N ALA A 146 10.78 -14.26 -4.11
CA ALA A 146 9.34 -14.54 -4.02
C ALA A 146 9.04 -16.02 -3.71
N PHE A 147 9.95 -16.96 -4.04
CA PHE A 147 9.81 -18.39 -3.73
C PHE A 147 10.39 -18.76 -2.36
N ALA A 148 11.35 -17.97 -1.86
CA ALA A 148 12.01 -18.18 -0.59
C ALA A 148 11.31 -17.52 0.60
N ASP A 149 10.45 -16.55 0.37
CA ASP A 149 9.72 -15.80 1.39
C ASP A 149 8.32 -16.40 1.58
N GLU A 150 8.16 -17.27 2.58
CA GLU A 150 6.90 -17.95 2.92
C GLU A 150 5.79 -16.92 3.24
N ALA A 151 6.10 -15.87 3.99
CA ALA A 151 5.14 -14.83 4.32
C ALA A 151 4.65 -14.07 3.07
N TYR A 152 5.49 -13.91 2.05
CA TYR A 152 5.07 -13.37 0.76
C TYR A 152 4.12 -14.32 0.02
N GLN A 153 4.39 -15.63 0.05
CA GLN A 153 3.52 -16.63 -0.60
C GLN A 153 2.14 -16.68 0.07
N GLU A 154 2.08 -16.63 1.40
CA GLU A 154 0.83 -16.54 2.15
C GLU A 154 0.06 -15.26 1.79
N ALA A 155 0.73 -14.11 1.78
CA ALA A 155 0.13 -12.84 1.39
C ALA A 155 -0.38 -12.87 -0.07
N ALA A 156 0.34 -13.51 -0.99
CA ALA A 156 -0.08 -13.70 -2.37
C ALA A 156 -1.31 -14.62 -2.46
N ALA A 157 -1.38 -15.71 -1.69
CA ALA A 157 -2.55 -16.58 -1.63
C ALA A 157 -3.80 -15.83 -1.15
N VAL A 158 -3.68 -15.00 -0.11
CA VAL A 158 -4.76 -14.14 0.40
C VAL A 158 -5.20 -13.12 -0.66
N LEU A 159 -4.26 -12.49 -1.37
CA LEU A 159 -4.54 -11.44 -2.34
C LEU A 159 -5.17 -11.99 -3.63
N TYR A 160 -4.66 -13.10 -4.14
CA TYR A 160 -5.04 -13.66 -5.45
C TYR A 160 -6.02 -14.84 -5.38
N GLY A 161 -6.28 -15.41 -4.19
CA GLY A 161 -7.25 -16.49 -3.97
C GLY A 161 -8.70 -16.10 -4.24
N PRO A 162 -9.20 -14.94 -3.77
CA PRO A 162 -10.58 -14.52 -3.96
C PRO A 162 -10.97 -14.28 -5.43
N SER A 163 -12.27 -14.11 -5.70
CA SER A 163 -12.75 -13.78 -7.03
C SER A 163 -12.17 -12.46 -7.56
N PHE A 164 -11.96 -12.35 -8.87
CA PHE A 164 -11.35 -11.16 -9.46
C PHE A 164 -12.11 -9.85 -9.17
N PRO A 165 -13.47 -9.80 -9.20
CA PRO A 165 -14.20 -8.60 -8.77
C PRO A 165 -13.90 -8.21 -7.32
N MET A 166 -13.73 -9.19 -6.42
CA MET A 166 -13.39 -8.95 -5.02
C MET A 166 -11.97 -8.38 -4.90
N GLN A 167 -11.00 -8.94 -5.62
CA GLN A 167 -9.64 -8.40 -5.69
C GLN A 167 -9.62 -6.94 -6.16
N VAL A 168 -10.37 -6.62 -7.24
CA VAL A 168 -10.47 -5.26 -7.79
C VAL A 168 -11.06 -4.31 -6.75
N LEU A 169 -12.17 -4.69 -6.12
CA LEU A 169 -12.84 -3.83 -5.13
C LEU A 169 -11.97 -3.62 -3.88
N CYS A 170 -11.45 -4.71 -3.32
CA CYS A 170 -10.72 -4.68 -2.06
C CYS A 170 -9.30 -4.15 -2.25
N SER A 171 -8.48 -4.88 -2.97
CA SER A 171 -7.05 -4.59 -3.12
C SER A 171 -6.76 -3.54 -4.19
N GLY A 172 -7.65 -3.40 -5.17
CA GLY A 172 -7.52 -2.38 -6.20
C GLY A 172 -7.97 -0.98 -5.75
N LEU A 173 -8.96 -0.87 -4.86
CA LEU A 173 -9.61 0.41 -4.54
C LEU A 173 -9.69 0.73 -3.05
N ILE A 174 -10.31 -0.13 -2.24
CA ILE A 174 -10.64 0.20 -0.83
C ILE A 174 -9.39 0.24 0.04
N ILE A 175 -8.55 -0.79 -0.03
CA ILE A 175 -7.30 -0.85 0.74
C ILE A 175 -6.37 0.30 0.37
N PRO A 176 -6.06 0.56 -0.92
CA PRO A 176 -5.28 1.74 -1.31
C PRO A 176 -5.82 3.06 -0.80
N LEU A 177 -7.15 3.24 -0.81
CA LEU A 177 -7.75 4.46 -0.28
C LEU A 177 -7.47 4.64 1.22
N SER A 178 -7.62 3.58 2.02
CA SER A 178 -7.32 3.62 3.46
C SER A 178 -5.83 3.89 3.73
N GLU A 179 -4.96 3.25 2.95
CA GLU A 179 -3.51 3.40 3.07
C GLU A 179 -3.06 4.81 2.71
N GLU A 180 -3.55 5.38 1.61
CA GLU A 180 -3.20 6.74 1.24
C GLU A 180 -3.72 7.78 2.24
N LEU A 181 -4.92 7.60 2.81
CA LEU A 181 -5.42 8.46 3.88
C LEU A 181 -4.49 8.41 5.10
N PHE A 182 -4.00 7.25 5.46
CA PHE A 182 -3.11 7.08 6.60
C PHE A 182 -1.68 7.55 6.31
N TYR A 183 -1.04 6.96 5.29
CA TYR A 183 0.39 7.20 5.05
C TYR A 183 0.67 8.58 4.46
N ARG A 184 -0.16 9.09 3.54
CA ARG A 184 0.04 10.40 2.89
C ARG A 184 -0.76 11.50 3.56
N GLY A 185 -2.01 11.19 3.90
CA GLY A 185 -2.89 12.16 4.55
C GLY A 185 -2.50 12.51 5.98
N LEU A 186 -1.97 11.53 6.73
CA LEU A 186 -1.57 11.76 8.14
C LEU A 186 -0.06 11.67 8.36
N VAL A 187 0.58 10.53 8.05
CA VAL A 187 2.00 10.31 8.41
C VAL A 187 2.91 11.25 7.63
N PHE A 188 2.91 11.16 6.30
CA PHE A 188 3.77 12.00 5.45
C PHE A 188 3.55 13.48 5.74
N LYS A 189 2.30 13.93 5.76
CA LYS A 189 1.94 15.34 5.98
C LYS A 189 2.49 15.86 7.30
N ARG A 190 2.34 15.12 8.42
CA ARG A 190 2.83 15.53 9.74
C ARG A 190 4.35 15.59 9.81
N PHE A 191 5.06 14.66 9.18
CA PHE A 191 6.50 14.73 9.09
C PHE A 191 6.95 15.85 8.15
N ARG A 192 6.26 16.04 7.02
CA ARG A 192 6.58 17.09 6.04
C ARG A 192 6.49 18.51 6.62
N GLU A 193 5.59 18.74 7.57
CA GLU A 193 5.48 20.00 8.31
C GLU A 193 6.74 20.29 9.17
N ARG A 194 7.50 19.28 9.54
CA ARG A 194 8.63 19.40 10.49
C ARG A 194 10.00 19.17 9.88
N ILE A 195 10.07 18.36 8.85
CA ILE A 195 11.32 17.96 8.18
C ILE A 195 11.20 18.09 6.65
N GLY A 196 12.35 18.07 5.97
CA GLY A 196 12.41 18.14 4.52
C GLY A 196 11.70 16.98 3.83
N PHE A 197 11.36 17.17 2.52
CA PHE A 197 10.62 16.21 1.72
C PHE A 197 11.20 14.79 1.78
N LEU A 198 12.52 14.63 1.53
CA LEU A 198 13.15 13.31 1.48
C LEU A 198 13.02 12.53 2.81
N GLY A 199 13.23 13.22 3.94
CA GLY A 199 13.08 12.60 5.26
C GLY A 199 11.62 12.18 5.54
N ALA A 200 10.66 13.07 5.27
CA ALA A 200 9.24 12.77 5.45
C ALA A 200 8.76 11.64 4.54
N ALA A 201 9.18 11.67 3.26
CA ALA A 201 8.84 10.63 2.29
C ALA A 201 9.45 9.29 2.69
N PHE A 202 10.71 9.26 3.11
CA PHE A 202 11.37 8.03 3.55
C PHE A 202 10.69 7.42 4.77
N ILE A 203 10.43 8.22 5.83
CA ILE A 203 9.76 7.72 7.05
C ILE A 203 8.38 7.16 6.72
N SER A 204 7.57 7.90 5.94
CA SER A 204 6.25 7.45 5.54
C SER A 204 6.30 6.17 4.71
N SER A 205 7.26 6.07 3.79
CA SER A 205 7.43 4.90 2.93
C SER A 205 7.97 3.70 3.70
N PHE A 206 8.85 3.91 4.66
CA PHE A 206 9.37 2.87 5.53
C PHE A 206 8.27 2.26 6.40
N VAL A 207 7.44 3.10 7.05
CA VAL A 207 6.30 2.62 7.85
C VAL A 207 5.27 1.90 6.95
N PHE A 208 5.02 2.40 5.75
CA PHE A 208 4.17 1.74 4.75
C PHE A 208 4.72 0.37 4.34
N SER A 209 6.01 0.30 4.07
CA SER A 209 6.70 -0.91 3.65
C SER A 209 6.66 -1.99 4.74
N THR A 210 6.98 -1.65 5.98
CA THR A 210 6.99 -2.59 7.11
C THR A 210 5.60 -3.11 7.49
N SER A 211 4.53 -2.41 7.12
CA SER A 211 3.15 -2.88 7.38
C SER A 211 2.71 -4.06 6.53
N HIS A 212 3.46 -4.42 5.48
CA HIS A 212 3.14 -5.56 4.62
C HIS A 212 3.60 -6.92 5.20
N GLY A 213 4.46 -6.91 6.20
CA GLY A 213 4.82 -8.12 6.97
C GLY A 213 5.75 -9.11 6.28
N ASN A 214 6.23 -8.84 5.06
CA ASN A 214 7.18 -9.70 4.35
C ASN A 214 8.25 -8.89 3.61
N VAL A 215 9.42 -9.51 3.38
CA VAL A 215 10.59 -8.84 2.84
C VAL A 215 10.40 -8.47 1.36
N VAL A 216 9.78 -9.34 0.58
CA VAL A 216 9.55 -9.12 -0.85
C VAL A 216 8.71 -7.87 -1.09
N GLN A 217 7.58 -7.75 -0.39
CA GLN A 217 6.75 -6.54 -0.49
C GLN A 217 7.48 -5.32 0.06
N ALA A 218 8.22 -5.46 1.17
CA ALA A 218 8.96 -4.36 1.74
C ALA A 218 9.94 -3.73 0.75
N LEU A 219 10.63 -4.52 -0.05
CA LEU A 219 11.60 -4.04 -1.04
C LEU A 219 10.99 -3.12 -2.09
N TYR A 220 9.85 -3.50 -2.69
CA TYR A 220 9.27 -2.67 -3.74
C TYR A 220 8.32 -1.60 -3.21
N THR A 221 7.65 -1.84 -2.06
CA THR A 221 6.72 -0.86 -1.51
C THR A 221 7.41 0.35 -0.90
N ILE A 222 8.68 0.25 -0.48
CA ILE A 222 9.45 1.44 -0.09
C ILE A 222 9.65 2.38 -1.29
N GLY A 223 9.98 1.82 -2.46
CA GLY A 223 10.11 2.57 -3.71
C GLY A 223 8.78 3.17 -4.16
N LEU A 224 7.71 2.35 -4.16
CA LEU A 224 6.36 2.84 -4.44
C LEU A 224 5.96 3.96 -3.48
N GLY A 225 6.21 3.79 -2.18
CA GLY A 225 5.92 4.76 -1.15
C GLY A 225 6.59 6.12 -1.38
N MET A 226 7.84 6.12 -1.82
CA MET A 226 8.57 7.33 -2.21
C MET A 226 7.90 8.02 -3.40
N LEU A 227 7.51 7.27 -4.43
CA LEU A 227 6.80 7.79 -5.61
C LEU A 227 5.40 8.34 -5.24
N LEU A 228 4.67 7.69 -4.36
CA LEU A 228 3.37 8.15 -3.87
C LEU A 228 3.51 9.46 -3.08
N SER A 229 4.51 9.56 -2.21
CA SER A 229 4.82 10.79 -1.47
C SER A 229 5.22 11.92 -2.43
N TYR A 230 6.00 11.60 -3.47
CA TYR A 230 6.37 12.54 -4.51
C TYR A 230 5.15 13.02 -5.32
N ALA A 231 4.26 12.12 -5.72
CA ALA A 231 3.02 12.47 -6.41
C ALA A 231 2.13 13.38 -5.54
N TYR A 232 2.03 13.09 -4.23
CA TYR A 232 1.29 13.93 -3.29
C TYR A 232 1.85 15.35 -3.23
N GLU A 233 3.18 15.48 -3.03
CA GLU A 233 3.87 16.79 -2.96
C GLU A 233 3.74 17.57 -4.27
N LYS A 234 4.01 16.92 -5.41
CA LYS A 234 4.10 17.59 -6.70
C LYS A 234 2.73 18.04 -7.26
N TYR A 235 1.69 17.25 -7.00
CA TYR A 235 0.32 17.56 -7.45
C TYR A 235 -0.46 18.38 -6.42
N GLY A 236 0.01 18.46 -5.17
CA GLY A 236 -0.70 19.13 -4.08
C GLY A 236 -2.09 18.52 -3.81
N SER A 237 -2.33 17.28 -4.24
CA SER A 237 -3.64 16.65 -4.24
C SER A 237 -3.57 15.20 -3.80
N PHE A 238 -4.42 14.83 -2.85
CA PHE A 238 -4.62 13.45 -2.41
C PHE A 238 -5.00 12.48 -3.56
N LYS A 239 -5.65 13.01 -4.61
CA LYS A 239 -6.06 12.19 -5.77
C LYS A 239 -4.87 11.64 -6.56
N ALA A 240 -3.73 12.32 -6.54
CA ALA A 240 -2.56 11.91 -7.32
C ALA A 240 -1.89 10.63 -6.77
N PRO A 241 -1.50 10.54 -5.51
CA PRO A 241 -0.95 9.29 -4.96
C PRO A 241 -2.00 8.16 -4.98
N LEU A 242 -3.27 8.43 -4.65
CA LEU A 242 -4.32 7.42 -4.74
C LEU A 242 -4.45 6.86 -6.16
N PHE A 243 -4.48 7.72 -7.19
CA PHE A 243 -4.54 7.27 -8.58
C PHE A 243 -3.32 6.42 -8.97
N LEU A 244 -2.11 6.88 -8.61
CA LEU A 244 -0.87 6.14 -8.88
C LEU A 244 -0.87 4.76 -8.19
N HIS A 245 -1.32 4.70 -6.94
CA HIS A 245 -1.40 3.46 -6.16
C HIS A 245 -2.42 2.47 -6.77
N VAL A 246 -3.62 2.95 -7.06
CA VAL A 246 -4.67 2.16 -7.74
C VAL A 246 -4.15 1.61 -9.08
N VAL A 247 -3.46 2.43 -9.87
CA VAL A 247 -2.87 2.00 -11.15
C VAL A 247 -1.85 0.88 -10.94
N ALA A 248 -0.94 1.01 -9.97
CA ALA A 248 0.06 -0.01 -9.68
C ALA A 248 -0.59 -1.34 -9.26
N ASN A 249 -1.56 -1.29 -8.33
CA ASN A 249 -2.26 -2.49 -7.87
C ASN A 249 -3.12 -3.12 -8.98
N MET A 250 -3.86 -2.33 -9.75
CA MET A 250 -4.65 -2.84 -10.87
C MET A 250 -3.78 -3.48 -11.95
N THR A 251 -2.61 -2.91 -12.23
CA THR A 251 -1.65 -3.51 -13.17
C THR A 251 -1.21 -4.88 -12.67
N SER A 252 -0.86 -5.00 -11.38
CA SER A 252 -0.47 -6.28 -10.77
C SER A 252 -1.61 -7.30 -10.84
N LEU A 253 -2.83 -6.93 -10.45
CA LEU A 253 -4.01 -7.81 -10.49
C LEU A 253 -4.30 -8.31 -11.92
N ILE A 254 -4.26 -7.42 -12.90
CA ILE A 254 -4.52 -7.77 -14.32
C ILE A 254 -3.42 -8.70 -14.84
N CYS A 255 -2.15 -8.37 -14.61
CA CYS A 255 -1.02 -9.20 -15.08
C CYS A 255 -1.00 -10.59 -14.44
N THR A 256 -1.34 -10.71 -13.15
CA THR A 256 -1.50 -12.00 -12.48
C THR A 256 -2.68 -12.76 -13.05
N ARG A 257 -3.84 -12.13 -13.16
CA ARG A 257 -5.07 -12.77 -13.67
C ARG A 257 -4.97 -13.27 -15.10
N THR A 258 -4.24 -12.56 -15.95
CA THR A 258 -4.01 -12.94 -17.36
C THR A 258 -2.90 -13.97 -17.55
N GLY A 259 -2.18 -14.33 -16.47
CA GLY A 259 -1.02 -15.22 -16.54
C GLY A 259 0.23 -14.55 -17.15
N ALA A 260 0.22 -13.21 -17.31
CA ALA A 260 1.36 -12.47 -17.86
C ALA A 260 2.63 -12.63 -17.02
N PHE A 261 2.49 -12.58 -15.68
CA PHE A 261 3.64 -12.81 -14.81
C PHE A 261 4.12 -14.27 -14.84
N ASP A 262 3.22 -15.24 -14.91
CA ASP A 262 3.61 -16.66 -15.05
C ASP A 262 4.35 -16.92 -16.35
N TRP A 263 3.91 -16.28 -17.44
CA TRP A 263 4.61 -16.34 -18.72
C TRP A 263 6.00 -15.71 -18.63
N LEU A 264 6.14 -14.55 -17.97
CA LEU A 264 7.43 -13.88 -17.76
C LEU A 264 8.38 -14.72 -16.91
N MET A 265 7.89 -15.36 -15.85
CA MET A 265 8.69 -16.24 -15.01
C MET A 265 9.29 -17.40 -15.80
N LYS A 266 8.58 -17.93 -16.80
CA LYS A 266 9.06 -18.97 -17.72
C LYS A 266 10.00 -18.41 -18.80
N ASN A 267 10.00 -17.10 -19.03
CA ASN A 267 10.74 -16.42 -20.10
C ASN A 267 11.66 -15.32 -19.54
N LYS A 268 12.63 -15.70 -18.70
CA LYS A 268 13.55 -14.78 -18.00
C LYS A 268 14.20 -13.70 -18.89
N PRO A 269 14.59 -13.94 -20.16
CA PRO A 269 15.10 -12.86 -21.02
C PRO A 269 14.10 -11.73 -21.26
N TRP A 270 12.82 -12.04 -21.46
CA TRP A 270 11.76 -11.04 -21.61
C TRP A 270 11.47 -10.30 -20.30
N MET A 271 11.61 -10.98 -19.17
CA MET A 271 11.52 -10.36 -17.85
C MET A 271 12.61 -9.28 -17.68
N ALA A 272 13.86 -9.57 -18.06
CA ALA A 272 14.96 -8.61 -18.03
C ALA A 272 14.71 -7.41 -18.96
N VAL A 273 14.24 -7.67 -20.19
CA VAL A 273 13.87 -6.61 -21.15
C VAL A 273 12.79 -5.70 -20.57
N LEU A 274 11.75 -6.30 -19.96
CA LEU A 274 10.64 -5.54 -19.37
C LEU A 274 11.08 -4.75 -18.13
N ALA A 275 11.98 -5.30 -17.30
CA ALA A 275 12.55 -4.59 -16.16
C ALA A 275 13.28 -3.32 -16.61
N VAL A 276 14.14 -3.43 -17.63
CA VAL A 276 14.89 -2.31 -18.20
C VAL A 276 13.94 -1.29 -18.85
N ALA A 277 13.03 -1.76 -19.73
CA ALA A 277 12.07 -0.90 -20.42
C ALA A 277 11.14 -0.18 -19.43
N GLY A 278 10.61 -0.89 -18.42
CA GLY A 278 9.77 -0.32 -17.38
C GLY A 278 10.53 0.73 -16.55
N THR A 279 11.78 0.46 -16.19
CA THR A 279 12.61 1.44 -15.48
C THR A 279 12.86 2.69 -16.34
N PHE A 280 13.17 2.52 -17.61
CA PHE A 280 13.39 3.63 -18.55
C PHE A 280 12.13 4.48 -18.73
N VAL A 281 10.98 3.84 -19.00
CA VAL A 281 9.69 4.54 -19.16
C VAL A 281 9.28 5.23 -17.84
N GLY A 282 9.40 4.54 -16.71
CA GLY A 282 9.09 5.10 -15.39
C GLY A 282 9.95 6.33 -15.07
N THR A 283 11.25 6.26 -15.32
CA THR A 283 12.17 7.39 -15.14
C THR A 283 11.80 8.54 -16.06
N THR A 284 11.45 8.26 -17.32
CA THR A 284 11.01 9.29 -18.27
C THR A 284 9.73 9.98 -17.79
N MET A 285 8.71 9.21 -17.32
CA MET A 285 7.47 9.79 -16.76
C MET A 285 7.76 10.62 -15.51
N TYR A 286 8.64 10.15 -14.63
CA TYR A 286 9.07 10.88 -13.44
C TYR A 286 9.72 12.23 -13.80
N VAL A 287 10.65 12.26 -14.75
CA VAL A 287 11.30 13.49 -15.23
C VAL A 287 10.28 14.43 -15.88
N MET A 288 9.34 13.89 -16.66
CA MET A 288 8.27 14.73 -17.25
C MET A 288 7.38 15.34 -16.17
N ILE A 289 7.06 14.61 -15.09
CA ILE A 289 6.33 15.14 -13.95
C ILE A 289 7.13 16.26 -13.27
N GLN A 290 8.44 16.12 -13.13
CA GLN A 290 9.29 17.20 -12.58
C GLN A 290 9.17 18.50 -13.40
N LYS A 291 9.34 18.42 -14.69
CA LYS A 291 9.32 19.58 -15.60
C LYS A 291 7.95 20.28 -15.66
N THR A 292 6.84 19.57 -15.48
CA THR A 292 5.50 20.18 -15.52
C THR A 292 5.24 21.23 -14.42
N GLY A 293 6.07 21.29 -13.39
CA GLY A 293 6.02 22.31 -12.34
C GLY A 293 6.81 23.58 -12.67
N GLU A 294 7.87 23.45 -13.46
CA GLU A 294 8.82 24.52 -13.76
C GLU A 294 8.32 25.45 -14.88
N GLU A 295 7.62 24.95 -15.90
CA GLU A 295 7.06 25.75 -17.01
C GLU A 295 6.10 26.86 -16.60
N LYS A 296 5.58 26.84 -15.35
CA LYS A 296 4.65 27.88 -14.85
C LYS A 296 5.34 28.98 -14.05
N ALA A 297 6.56 28.73 -13.57
CA ALA A 297 7.35 29.76 -12.88
C ALA A 297 7.93 30.81 -13.85
N ASP A 298 8.16 30.43 -15.10
CA ASP A 298 8.80 31.27 -16.11
C ASP A 298 7.82 32.09 -17.01
N LYS A 299 6.52 31.92 -16.84
CA LYS A 299 5.58 32.82 -17.60
C LYS A 299 5.33 34.07 -16.79
N PRO A 300 5.82 35.26 -17.26
CA PRO A 300 5.48 36.53 -16.63
C PRO A 300 3.96 36.71 -16.64
N ALA A 301 3.44 37.24 -15.54
CA ALA A 301 2.05 37.63 -15.46
C ALA A 301 1.74 38.53 -16.69
N LYS A 302 0.82 38.07 -17.52
CA LYS A 302 0.31 38.95 -18.60
C LYS A 302 -0.42 40.10 -17.91
N GLU A 303 0.15 41.28 -18.06
CA GLU A 303 -0.49 42.56 -17.75
C GLU A 303 -1.83 42.72 -18.48
#